data_f06ba2b65e73e7dd788ad4d97bae0042
#
_entry.id   f06ba2b65e73e7dd788ad4d97bae0042
#
_cell.length_a   1.000
_cell.length_b   1.000
_cell.length_c   1.000
_cell.angle_alpha   90.00
_cell.angle_beta   90.00
_cell.angle_gamma   90.00
#
_symmetry.space_group_name_H-M   'P 1'
#
loop_
_entity.id
_entity.type
_entity.pdbx_description
1 polymer ?
#
loop_
_entity_poly.entity_id
_entity_poly.type
_entity_poly.pdbx_seq_one_letter_code
_entity_poly.pdbx_strand_id
1 'polypeptide(L)'
;MKFYKCAKCKKIILEINGSPCEMLQCCGEPMKLMKAGETDGAAEKHVPAVEVNGKNVKVCVGSVEHPMQEEHFIQFVALETTKGFQQKYLKPGEKPVAEFVLAEGEDFVAAYEYCNLHGLWKKE
;
A
#
# COMPACT_ATOMS: atom_id res chain seq x y z
N MET A 1 7.49 5.06 -4.15
CA MET A 1 7.10 5.43 -2.76
C MET A 1 7.89 4.61 -1.77
N LYS A 2 8.30 5.21 -0.66
CA LYS A 2 9.02 4.51 0.40
C LYS A 2 8.19 4.49 1.68
N PHE A 3 7.92 3.30 2.16
CA PHE A 3 7.22 3.06 3.42
C PHE A 3 8.18 2.46 4.43
N TYR A 4 8.16 2.97 5.66
CA TYR A 4 8.98 2.47 6.76
C TYR A 4 8.08 1.93 7.87
N LYS A 5 8.55 0.93 8.58
CA LYS A 5 7.77 0.30 9.66
C LYS A 5 8.61 0.11 10.91
N CYS A 6 8.00 0.39 12.05
CA CYS A 6 8.57 0.06 13.36
C CYS A 6 8.25 -1.39 13.71
N ALA A 7 9.28 -2.19 14.00
CA ALA A 7 9.09 -3.59 14.36
C ALA A 7 8.38 -3.77 15.72
N LYS A 8 8.49 -2.79 16.62
CA LYS A 8 7.88 -2.86 17.96
C LYS A 8 6.43 -2.41 17.98
N CYS A 9 6.15 -1.17 17.61
CA CYS A 9 4.78 -0.64 17.71
C CYS A 9 3.97 -0.75 16.42
N LYS A 10 4.59 -1.22 15.33
CA LYS A 10 3.96 -1.44 14.01
C LYS A 10 3.56 -0.15 13.29
N LYS A 11 4.04 1.00 13.76
CA LYS A 11 3.81 2.28 13.07
C LYS A 11 4.38 2.23 11.66
N ILE A 12 3.61 2.74 10.69
CA ILE A 12 4.04 2.84 9.29
C ILE A 12 4.13 4.31 8.94
N ILE A 13 5.23 4.70 8.28
CA ILE A 13 5.47 6.07 7.82
C ILE A 13 5.70 6.04 6.32
N LEU A 14 5.07 6.95 5.60
CA LEU A 14 5.34 7.20 4.20
C LEU A 14 6.29 8.38 4.07
N GLU A 15 7.40 8.19 3.35
CA GLU A 15 8.32 9.28 3.04
C GLU A 15 7.73 10.12 1.91
N ILE A 16 7.40 11.37 2.22
CA ILE A 16 6.85 12.30 1.22
C ILE A 16 7.96 12.98 0.46
N ASN A 17 8.97 13.45 1.16
CA ASN A 17 10.08 14.18 0.58
C ASN A 17 11.38 13.55 1.03
N GLY A 18 12.09 12.93 0.10
CA GLY A 18 13.32 12.21 0.38
C GLY A 18 14.50 13.15 0.63
N SER A 19 15.47 12.67 1.42
CA SER A 19 16.73 13.34 1.65
C SER A 19 17.83 12.29 1.78
N PRO A 20 19.11 12.69 1.74
CA PRO A 20 20.19 11.74 1.98
C PRO A 20 20.20 11.15 3.39
N CYS A 21 19.51 11.78 4.34
CA CYS A 21 19.41 11.28 5.70
C CYS A 21 18.36 10.16 5.77
N GLU A 22 18.79 8.97 6.17
CA GLU A 22 17.91 7.81 6.30
C GLU A 22 17.69 7.41 7.75
N MET A 23 18.02 8.28 8.69
CA MET A 23 17.93 7.98 10.12
C MET A 23 16.51 8.22 10.63
N LEU A 24 15.69 7.18 10.59
CA LEU A 24 14.36 7.15 11.19
C LEU A 24 14.37 6.20 12.36
N GLN A 25 13.95 6.67 13.53
CA GLN A 25 13.86 5.83 14.74
C GLN A 25 12.46 5.87 15.33
N CYS A 26 12.04 4.75 15.86
CA CYS A 26 10.78 4.61 16.59
C CYS A 26 10.96 3.53 17.67
N CYS A 27 10.45 3.78 18.86
CA CYS A 27 10.59 2.85 19.98
C CYS A 27 12.06 2.46 20.27
N GLY A 28 12.98 3.41 20.09
CA GLY A 28 14.41 3.20 20.38
C GLY A 28 15.16 2.37 19.35
N GLU A 29 14.56 2.08 18.19
CA GLU A 29 15.18 1.30 17.11
C GLU A 29 15.02 1.99 15.76
N PRO A 30 15.97 1.74 14.83
CA PRO A 30 15.78 2.20 13.46
C PRO A 30 14.52 1.58 12.85
N MET A 31 13.75 2.41 12.15
CA MET A 31 12.63 1.90 11.33
C MET A 31 13.19 1.22 10.09
N LYS A 32 12.50 0.19 9.64
CA LYS A 32 12.91 -0.57 8.47
C LYS A 32 12.14 -0.15 7.24
N LEU A 33 12.86 0.06 6.13
CA LEU A 33 12.24 0.24 4.83
C LEU A 33 11.52 -1.05 4.44
N MET A 34 10.23 -0.95 4.14
CA MET A 34 9.47 -2.10 3.64
C MET A 34 9.71 -2.26 2.15
N LYS A 35 9.96 -3.50 1.74
CA LYS A 35 10.10 -3.84 0.33
C LYS A 35 8.90 -4.66 -0.12
N ALA A 36 8.28 -4.23 -1.21
CA ALA A 36 7.09 -4.88 -1.71
C ALA A 36 7.38 -6.30 -2.18
N GLY A 37 6.52 -7.26 -1.79
CA GLY A 37 6.60 -8.64 -2.26
C GLY A 37 7.67 -9.49 -1.62
N GLU A 38 8.31 -9.04 -0.54
CA GLU A 38 9.38 -9.80 0.12
C GLU A 38 8.90 -10.75 1.21
N THR A 39 7.65 -10.65 1.62
CA THR A 39 7.10 -11.50 2.67
C THR A 39 6.40 -12.71 2.08
N ASP A 40 6.22 -13.75 2.91
CA ASP A 40 5.42 -14.90 2.53
C ASP A 40 3.97 -14.49 2.34
N GLY A 41 3.36 -14.99 1.29
CA GLY A 41 1.96 -14.74 0.98
C GLY A 41 1.66 -15.13 -0.44
N ALA A 42 0.39 -15.45 -0.71
CA ALA A 42 -0.04 -15.82 -2.05
C ALA A 42 -0.09 -14.56 -2.93
N ALA A 43 0.71 -14.53 -3.99
CA ALA A 43 0.76 -13.39 -4.90
C ALA A 43 -0.61 -13.06 -5.49
N GLU A 44 -1.40 -14.07 -5.86
CA GLU A 44 -2.74 -13.90 -6.42
C GLU A 44 -3.72 -13.22 -5.46
N LYS A 45 -3.46 -13.25 -4.15
CA LYS A 45 -4.28 -12.60 -3.14
C LYS A 45 -3.73 -11.24 -2.70
N HIS A 46 -2.47 -10.95 -2.97
CA HIS A 46 -1.79 -9.76 -2.44
C HIS A 46 -1.40 -8.74 -3.50
N VAL A 47 -0.97 -9.19 -4.68
CA VAL A 47 -0.59 -8.23 -5.74
C VAL A 47 -1.85 -7.49 -6.19
N PRO A 48 -1.87 -6.16 -6.10
CA PRO A 48 -3.04 -5.40 -6.53
C PRO A 48 -3.40 -5.65 -7.99
N ALA A 49 -4.69 -5.79 -8.27
CA ALA A 49 -5.22 -5.82 -9.62
C ALA A 49 -5.78 -4.42 -9.92
N VAL A 50 -5.26 -3.77 -10.93
CA VAL A 50 -5.54 -2.38 -11.23
C VAL A 50 -6.30 -2.25 -12.53
N GLU A 51 -7.42 -1.52 -12.51
CA GLU A 51 -8.16 -1.12 -13.69
C GLU A 51 -8.13 0.39 -13.82
N VAL A 52 -7.63 0.90 -14.93
CA VAL A 52 -7.64 2.32 -15.25
C VAL A 52 -8.67 2.57 -16.33
N ASN A 53 -9.67 3.40 -16.04
CA ASN A 53 -10.73 3.74 -16.97
C ASN A 53 -10.90 5.27 -16.99
N GLY A 54 -10.22 5.92 -17.92
CA GLY A 54 -10.13 7.38 -17.96
C GLY A 54 -9.46 7.91 -16.70
N LYS A 55 -10.16 8.72 -15.93
CA LYS A 55 -9.66 9.29 -14.68
C LYS A 55 -9.92 8.38 -13.47
N ASN A 56 -10.68 7.31 -13.64
CA ASN A 56 -11.03 6.42 -12.55
C ASN A 56 -10.04 5.27 -12.49
N VAL A 57 -9.50 5.01 -11.28
CA VAL A 57 -8.61 3.89 -11.03
C VAL A 57 -9.23 3.03 -9.95
N LYS A 58 -9.46 1.78 -10.27
CA LYS A 58 -9.99 0.80 -9.31
C LYS A 58 -8.90 -0.19 -8.97
N VAL A 59 -8.63 -0.36 -7.69
CA VAL A 59 -7.63 -1.29 -7.18
C VAL A 59 -8.32 -2.36 -6.36
N CYS A 60 -8.22 -3.61 -6.82
CA CYS A 60 -8.72 -4.78 -6.09
C CYS A 60 -7.53 -5.55 -5.52
N VAL A 61 -7.64 -5.99 -4.29
CA VAL A 61 -6.57 -6.80 -3.68
C VAL A 61 -7.09 -8.22 -3.52
N GLY A 62 -6.64 -9.16 -4.29
CA GLY A 62 -5.78 -9.20 -5.47
C GLY A 62 -6.60 -9.73 -6.62
N SER A 63 -6.02 -10.47 -7.58
CA SER A 63 -6.79 -11.15 -8.62
C SER A 63 -7.74 -12.21 -8.03
N VAL A 64 -7.35 -12.83 -6.93
CA VAL A 64 -8.21 -13.62 -6.05
C VAL A 64 -8.44 -12.78 -4.79
N GLU A 65 -9.70 -12.59 -4.41
CA GLU A 65 -10.06 -11.67 -3.32
C GLU A 65 -9.35 -12.00 -2.00
N HIS A 66 -8.69 -11.01 -1.43
CA HIS A 66 -8.00 -11.13 -0.15
C HIS A 66 -9.00 -11.16 1.01
N PRO A 67 -8.74 -11.96 2.06
CA PRO A 67 -9.60 -11.92 3.26
C PRO A 67 -9.64 -10.54 3.90
N MET A 68 -10.78 -10.22 4.52
CA MET A 68 -10.99 -8.95 5.23
C MET A 68 -11.60 -9.24 6.60
N GLN A 69 -10.85 -9.96 7.45
CA GLN A 69 -11.24 -10.32 8.81
C GLN A 69 -10.41 -9.49 9.80
N GLU A 70 -10.87 -9.34 11.03
CA GLU A 70 -10.17 -8.51 12.02
C GLU A 70 -8.71 -8.91 12.23
N GLU A 71 -8.41 -10.20 12.21
CA GLU A 71 -7.06 -10.73 12.41
C GLU A 71 -6.24 -10.77 11.12
N HIS A 72 -6.87 -10.62 9.95
CA HIS A 72 -6.20 -10.71 8.65
C HIS A 72 -6.92 -9.87 7.61
N PHE A 73 -6.40 -8.68 7.32
CA PHE A 73 -7.05 -7.77 6.38
C PHE A 73 -6.06 -6.79 5.76
N ILE A 74 -6.50 -6.19 4.66
CA ILE A 74 -5.77 -5.11 4.01
C ILE A 74 -6.08 -3.82 4.76
N GLN A 75 -5.05 -3.19 5.32
CA GLN A 75 -5.21 -1.98 6.13
C GLN A 75 -5.32 -0.72 5.31
N PHE A 76 -4.60 -0.67 4.18
CA PHE A 76 -4.70 0.48 3.27
C PHE A 76 -4.30 0.11 1.86
N VAL A 77 -4.74 0.93 0.92
CA VAL A 77 -4.32 0.91 -0.48
C VAL A 77 -3.80 2.30 -0.81
N ALA A 78 -2.64 2.37 -1.44
CA ALA A 78 -2.03 3.63 -1.86
C ALA A 78 -1.81 3.62 -3.35
N LEU A 79 -2.05 4.77 -3.98
CA LEU A 79 -1.86 4.96 -5.41
C LEU A 79 -0.76 6.00 -5.62
N GLU A 80 0.28 5.62 -6.32
CA GLU A 80 1.31 6.55 -6.77
C GLU A 80 0.95 7.07 -8.15
N THR A 81 1.02 8.37 -8.32
CA THR A 81 0.71 9.04 -9.58
C THR A 81 1.85 9.95 -10.01
N THR A 82 1.76 10.49 -11.22
CA THR A 82 2.76 11.46 -11.72
C THR A 82 2.75 12.77 -10.94
N LYS A 83 1.72 13.04 -10.13
CA LYS A 83 1.58 14.28 -9.37
C LYS A 83 1.68 14.09 -7.85
N GLY A 84 1.82 12.85 -7.37
CA GLY A 84 1.87 12.60 -5.95
C GLY A 84 1.32 11.24 -5.59
N PHE A 85 0.52 11.20 -4.54
CA PHE A 85 -0.09 9.94 -4.11
C PHE A 85 -1.47 10.17 -3.53
N GLN A 86 -2.28 9.12 -3.54
CA GLN A 86 -3.56 9.04 -2.85
C GLN A 86 -3.57 7.78 -2.00
N GLN A 87 -4.31 7.80 -0.90
CA GLN A 87 -4.33 6.66 0.00
C GLN A 87 -5.73 6.52 0.60
N LYS A 88 -6.18 5.27 0.75
CA LYS A 88 -7.45 4.96 1.40
C LYS A 88 -7.27 3.85 2.42
N TYR A 89 -7.89 4.04 3.58
CA TYR A 89 -7.98 3.00 4.60
C TYR A 89 -9.06 2.00 4.25
N LEU A 90 -8.82 0.74 4.61
CA LEU A 90 -9.83 -0.30 4.57
C LEU A 90 -10.02 -0.87 5.97
N LYS A 91 -11.20 -1.42 6.21
CA LYS A 91 -11.56 -2.01 7.50
C LYS A 91 -12.01 -3.45 7.33
N PRO A 92 -11.86 -4.31 8.36
CA PRO A 92 -12.45 -5.64 8.32
C PRO A 92 -13.94 -5.57 7.99
N GLY A 93 -14.38 -6.50 7.17
CA GLY A 93 -15.77 -6.57 6.71
C GLY A 93 -16.06 -5.79 5.43
N GLU A 94 -15.18 -4.87 5.05
CA GLU A 94 -15.28 -4.19 3.76
C GLU A 94 -14.67 -5.06 2.65
N LYS A 95 -15.05 -4.80 1.40
CA LYS A 95 -14.38 -5.45 0.27
C LYS A 95 -12.96 -4.90 0.12
N PRO A 96 -11.98 -5.73 -0.29
CA PRO A 96 -10.60 -5.26 -0.50
C PRO A 96 -10.46 -4.51 -1.82
N VAL A 97 -11.20 -3.42 -1.94
CA VAL A 97 -11.28 -2.59 -3.15
C VAL A 97 -11.17 -1.13 -2.76
N ALA A 98 -10.35 -0.38 -3.49
CA ALA A 98 -10.26 1.06 -3.36
C ALA A 98 -10.41 1.72 -4.72
N GLU A 99 -11.15 2.82 -4.76
CA GLU A 99 -11.37 3.58 -5.99
C GLU A 99 -10.78 4.98 -5.85
N PHE A 100 -10.11 5.43 -6.91
CA PHE A 100 -9.42 6.72 -6.94
C PHE A 100 -9.84 7.48 -8.19
N VAL A 101 -9.75 8.81 -8.11
CA VAL A 101 -9.98 9.68 -9.25
C VAL A 101 -8.72 10.50 -9.50
N LEU A 102 -8.23 10.45 -10.74
CA LEU A 102 -7.06 11.23 -11.16
C LEU A 102 -7.50 12.62 -11.61
N ALA A 103 -6.65 13.60 -11.32
CA ALA A 103 -6.85 14.95 -11.84
C ALA A 103 -6.47 15.02 -13.32
N GLU A 104 -6.83 16.12 -13.98
CA GLU A 104 -6.41 16.38 -15.35
C GLU A 104 -4.88 16.40 -15.43
N GLY A 105 -4.30 15.64 -16.37
CA GLY A 105 -2.86 15.55 -16.53
C GLY A 105 -2.13 14.70 -15.50
N GLU A 106 -2.86 14.01 -14.67
CA GLU A 106 -2.30 13.06 -13.68
C GLU A 106 -2.45 11.64 -14.20
N ASP A 107 -1.36 10.86 -14.14
CA ASP A 107 -1.34 9.49 -14.64
C ASP A 107 -1.00 8.50 -13.51
N PHE A 108 -1.54 7.30 -13.63
CA PHE A 108 -1.21 6.18 -12.74
C PHE A 108 0.24 5.76 -12.91
N VAL A 109 0.94 5.53 -11.79
CA VAL A 109 2.30 5.00 -11.78
C VAL A 109 2.34 3.63 -11.13
N ALA A 110 1.80 3.49 -9.92
CA ALA A 110 1.84 2.22 -9.20
C ALA A 110 0.74 2.17 -8.14
N ALA A 111 0.30 0.96 -7.81
CA ALA A 111 -0.61 0.73 -6.69
C ALA A 111 0.10 -0.12 -5.64
N TYR A 112 -0.14 0.20 -4.37
CA TYR A 112 0.40 -0.51 -3.23
C TYR A 112 -0.74 -0.95 -2.32
N GLU A 113 -0.57 -2.06 -1.65
CA GLU A 113 -1.44 -2.45 -0.55
C GLU A 113 -0.61 -2.94 0.63
N TYR A 114 -1.18 -2.85 1.82
CA TYR A 114 -0.54 -3.37 3.02
C TYR A 114 -1.47 -4.33 3.75
N CYS A 115 -1.04 -5.59 3.84
CA CYS A 115 -1.69 -6.63 4.62
C CYS A 115 -1.04 -6.70 6.00
N ASN A 116 -1.84 -6.73 7.06
CA ASN A 116 -1.29 -6.76 8.43
C ASN A 116 -0.42 -7.98 8.71
N LEU A 117 -0.65 -9.11 8.03
CA LEU A 117 0.13 -10.33 8.22
C LEU A 117 1.23 -10.52 7.16
N HIS A 118 0.99 -10.10 5.91
CA HIS A 118 1.87 -10.42 4.79
C HIS A 118 2.57 -9.21 4.17
N GLY A 119 2.45 -8.04 4.80
CA GLY A 119 3.27 -6.87 4.45
C GLY A 119 2.82 -6.11 3.21
N LEU A 120 3.77 -5.44 2.59
CA LEU A 120 3.56 -4.52 1.48
C LEU A 120 3.66 -5.23 0.13
N TRP A 121 2.74 -4.92 -0.78
CA TRP A 121 2.71 -5.46 -2.14
C TRP A 121 2.48 -4.32 -3.13
N LYS A 122 2.93 -4.53 -4.37
CA LYS A 122 2.96 -3.48 -5.38
C LYS A 122 2.55 -4.02 -6.75
N LYS A 123 1.92 -3.17 -7.56
CA LYS A 123 1.65 -3.37 -8.98
C LYS A 123 1.93 -2.08 -9.74
N GLU A 124 2.78 -2.18 -10.74
CA GLU A 124 3.06 -1.07 -11.67
C GLU A 124 2.25 -1.17 -12.94
#